data_f39db3b0fabc5827545d047307d0832c
#
_entry.id   f39db3b0fabc5827545d047307d0832c
#
_cell.length_a   1.000
_cell.length_b   1.000
_cell.length_c   1.000
_cell.angle_alpha   90.00
_cell.angle_beta   90.00
_cell.angle_gamma   90.00
#
_symmetry.space_group_name_H-M   'P 1'
#
loop_
_entity.id
_entity.type
_entity.pdbx_description
1 polymer ?
#
loop_
_entity_poly.entity_id
_entity_poly.type
_entity_poly.pdbx_seq_one_letter_code
_entity_poly.pdbx_strand_id
1 'polypeptide(L)'
;MPVLGRAERLTPMPTPDPKSFADSWVRAWNAHDVEAVLEHFGDDVVFTSPVAARVVPESGGVVRGKAALREYWTTALKMLPGLHFDVVRIYRGESTLVINYRNERGGLVNEVLTFDPQGLVREGHGTYLEQTALGPVWEAG
;
A
#
# COMPACT_ATOMS: atom_id res chain seq x y z
N MET A 1 4.97 19.86 33.86
CA MET A 1 4.97 19.49 33.35
C MET A 1 4.81 19.19 32.98
N PRO A 2 4.66 18.97 32.75
CA PRO A 2 4.51 18.49 32.16
C PRO A 2 4.44 18.21 31.50
N VAL A 3 4.43 18.14 31.39
CA VAL A 3 4.35 17.76 30.64
C VAL A 3 4.60 16.98 30.35
N LEU A 4 4.60 16.20 30.49
CA LEU A 4 4.61 15.39 30.05
C LEU A 4 4.26 14.79 29.88
N GLY A 5 4.90 14.49 30.72
CA GLY A 5 3.96 13.56 30.40
C GLY A 5 3.11 13.91 29.30
N ARG A 6 2.96 14.90 29.12
CA ARG A 6 2.35 15.16 28.04
C ARG A 6 3.05 14.82 26.90
N ALA A 7 4.33 14.58 26.94
CA ALA A 7 4.97 14.14 25.74
C ALA A 7 4.37 12.87 25.23
N GLU A 8 4.24 11.89 26.05
CA GLU A 8 3.70 10.64 25.52
C GLU A 8 2.27 10.78 25.10
N ARG A 9 1.52 11.61 25.76
CA ARG A 9 0.14 11.80 25.33
C ARG A 9 0.06 12.48 24.00
N LEU A 10 1.01 13.35 23.73
CA LEU A 10 1.03 14.09 22.49
C LEU A 10 1.74 13.33 21.37
N THR A 11 2.35 12.22 21.71
CA THR A 11 3.03 11.42 20.71
C THR A 11 1.99 10.75 19.82
N PRO A 12 2.12 10.90 18.51
CA PRO A 12 1.22 10.19 17.61
C PRO A 12 1.37 8.69 17.81
N MET A 13 0.33 7.96 17.42
CA MET A 13 0.44 6.52 17.40
C MET A 13 1.65 6.14 16.57
N PRO A 14 2.46 5.23 17.05
CA PRO A 14 3.60 4.80 16.27
C PRO A 14 3.13 4.10 15.01
N THR A 15 3.99 4.12 14.02
CA THR A 15 3.80 3.29 12.85
C THR A 15 3.59 1.85 13.32
N PRO A 16 2.62 1.15 12.77
CA PRO A 16 2.41 -0.25 13.16
C PRO A 16 3.69 -1.06 13.03
N ASP A 17 3.77 -2.15 13.79
CA ASP A 17 4.93 -3.03 13.67
C ASP A 17 5.06 -3.46 12.21
N PRO A 18 6.21 -3.19 11.58
CA PRO A 18 6.35 -3.40 10.14
C PRO A 18 6.08 -4.84 9.70
N LYS A 19 6.61 -5.81 10.43
CA LYS A 19 6.42 -7.19 10.02
C LYS A 19 4.99 -7.63 10.19
N SER A 20 4.38 -7.27 11.32
CA SER A 20 2.97 -7.62 11.55
C SER A 20 2.07 -6.99 10.52
N PHE A 21 2.32 -5.73 10.19
CA PHE A 21 1.54 -5.05 9.17
C PHE A 21 1.70 -5.74 7.82
N ALA A 22 2.94 -5.98 7.40
CA ALA A 22 3.20 -6.59 6.10
C ALA A 22 2.60 -7.98 6.00
N ASP A 23 2.69 -8.77 7.08
CA ASP A 23 2.12 -10.11 7.09
C ASP A 23 0.60 -10.07 6.93
N SER A 24 -0.06 -9.16 7.64
CA SER A 24 -1.51 -9.02 7.56
C SER A 24 -1.94 -8.50 6.18
N TRP A 25 -1.21 -7.51 5.69
CA TRP A 25 -1.48 -6.88 4.41
C TRP A 25 -1.37 -7.89 3.26
N VAL A 26 -0.27 -8.66 3.23
CA VAL A 26 -0.07 -9.60 2.13
C VAL A 26 -1.04 -10.77 2.22
N ARG A 27 -1.36 -11.20 3.44
CA ARG A 27 -2.33 -12.27 3.60
C ARG A 27 -3.69 -11.87 3.07
N ALA A 28 -4.10 -10.64 3.36
CA ALA A 28 -5.39 -10.13 2.89
C ALA A 28 -5.40 -10.02 1.36
N TRP A 29 -4.32 -9.49 0.77
CA TRP A 29 -4.24 -9.41 -0.69
C TRP A 29 -4.28 -10.79 -1.34
N ASN A 30 -3.52 -11.74 -0.80
CA ASN A 30 -3.46 -13.08 -1.40
C ASN A 30 -4.75 -13.85 -1.22
N ALA A 31 -5.55 -13.49 -0.22
CA ALA A 31 -6.89 -14.05 -0.06
C ALA A 31 -7.91 -13.32 -0.94
N HIS A 32 -7.49 -12.27 -1.64
CA HIS A 32 -8.36 -11.41 -2.44
C HIS A 32 -9.48 -10.80 -1.60
N ASP A 33 -9.15 -10.47 -0.35
CA ASP A 33 -10.12 -9.94 0.62
C ASP A 33 -9.93 -8.43 0.71
N VAL A 34 -10.67 -7.70 -0.13
CA VAL A 34 -10.53 -6.25 -0.23
C VAL A 34 -10.85 -5.58 1.10
N GLU A 35 -11.88 -6.06 1.81
CA GLU A 35 -12.26 -5.43 3.06
C GLU A 35 -11.17 -5.58 4.11
N ALA A 36 -10.52 -6.73 4.15
CA ALA A 36 -9.42 -6.93 5.09
C ALA A 36 -8.24 -6.02 4.78
N VAL A 37 -7.95 -5.81 3.49
CA VAL A 37 -6.90 -4.86 3.11
C VAL A 37 -7.30 -3.46 3.57
N LEU A 38 -8.54 -3.07 3.29
CA LEU A 38 -9.01 -1.71 3.58
C LEU A 38 -9.05 -1.39 5.07
N GLU A 39 -9.09 -2.41 5.93
CA GLU A 39 -9.05 -2.17 7.38
C GLU A 39 -7.80 -1.42 7.80
N HIS A 40 -6.74 -1.48 7.02
CA HIS A 40 -5.50 -0.79 7.32
C HIS A 40 -5.50 0.67 6.86
N PHE A 41 -6.54 1.11 6.18
CA PHE A 41 -6.53 2.41 5.48
C PHE A 41 -7.54 3.36 6.09
N GLY A 42 -7.19 4.65 6.13
CA GLY A 42 -8.10 5.67 6.62
C GLY A 42 -9.14 6.06 5.59
N ASP A 43 -10.22 6.69 6.07
CA ASP A 43 -11.35 7.03 5.20
C ASP A 43 -10.97 8.00 4.09
N ASP A 44 -10.03 8.91 4.36
CA ASP A 44 -9.64 9.96 3.42
C ASP A 44 -8.34 9.61 2.69
N VAL A 45 -8.02 8.35 2.61
CA VAL A 45 -6.77 7.91 1.99
C VAL A 45 -6.66 8.36 0.55
N VAL A 46 -5.43 8.67 0.13
CA VAL A 46 -5.11 8.94 -1.27
C VAL A 46 -4.15 7.86 -1.72
N PHE A 47 -4.48 7.21 -2.81
CA PHE A 47 -3.66 6.11 -3.33
C PHE A 47 -3.33 6.36 -4.78
N THR A 48 -2.07 6.16 -5.15
CA THR A 48 -1.66 6.32 -6.54
C THR A 48 -1.01 5.05 -7.05
N SER A 49 -1.23 4.76 -8.32
CA SER A 49 -0.62 3.59 -8.94
C SER A 49 -0.79 3.67 -10.45
N PRO A 50 0.24 3.25 -11.21
CA PRO A 50 0.06 3.12 -12.66
C PRO A 50 -1.05 2.12 -13.01
N VAL A 51 -1.28 1.13 -12.15
CA VAL A 51 -2.35 0.16 -12.38
C VAL A 51 -3.71 0.83 -12.24
N ALA A 52 -3.84 1.76 -11.28
CA ALA A 52 -5.08 2.51 -11.15
C ALA A 52 -5.39 3.30 -12.42
N ALA A 53 -4.35 3.82 -13.06
CA ALA A 53 -4.54 4.56 -14.31
C ALA A 53 -5.10 3.67 -15.41
N ARG A 54 -4.83 2.38 -15.37
CA ARG A 54 -5.36 1.44 -16.36
C ARG A 54 -6.74 0.92 -16.00
N VAL A 55 -6.94 0.61 -14.72
CA VAL A 55 -8.20 0.02 -14.26
C VAL A 55 -9.30 1.06 -14.19
N VAL A 56 -8.93 2.27 -13.76
CA VAL A 56 -9.85 3.39 -13.64
C VAL A 56 -9.24 4.57 -14.39
N PRO A 57 -9.33 4.58 -15.74
CA PRO A 57 -8.63 5.60 -16.52
C PRO A 57 -9.01 7.03 -16.14
N GLU A 58 -10.24 7.27 -15.76
CA GLU A 58 -10.69 8.61 -15.39
C GLU A 58 -10.03 9.10 -14.12
N SER A 59 -9.40 8.21 -13.33
CA SER A 59 -8.71 8.62 -12.11
C SER A 59 -7.39 9.31 -12.39
N GLY A 60 -6.81 9.06 -13.56
CA GLY A 60 -5.48 9.55 -13.85
C GLY A 60 -4.42 8.91 -12.96
N GLY A 61 -4.73 7.77 -12.35
CA GLY A 61 -3.80 7.08 -11.48
C GLY A 61 -3.89 7.51 -10.02
N VAL A 62 -4.82 8.39 -9.66
CA VAL A 62 -4.99 8.89 -8.29
C VAL A 62 -6.39 8.52 -7.82
N VAL A 63 -6.46 7.73 -6.77
CA VAL A 63 -7.73 7.28 -6.20
C VAL A 63 -7.89 7.92 -4.83
N ARG A 64 -8.99 8.62 -4.61
CA ARG A 64 -9.20 9.38 -3.38
C ARG A 64 -10.36 8.81 -2.60
N GLY A 65 -10.09 8.47 -1.33
CA GLY A 65 -11.11 8.01 -0.42
C GLY A 65 -11.26 6.50 -0.45
N LYS A 66 -11.69 5.97 0.69
CA LYS A 66 -11.76 4.53 0.90
C LYS A 66 -12.82 3.88 -0.02
N ALA A 67 -13.93 4.60 -0.28
CA ALA A 67 -14.98 4.05 -1.13
C ALA A 67 -14.47 3.86 -2.56
N ALA A 68 -13.78 4.87 -3.10
CA ALA A 68 -13.23 4.76 -4.45
C ALA A 68 -12.14 3.71 -4.51
N LEU A 69 -11.35 3.59 -3.45
CA LEU A 69 -10.30 2.58 -3.38
C LEU A 69 -10.90 1.18 -3.38
N ARG A 70 -12.01 1.00 -2.68
CA ARG A 70 -12.71 -0.29 -2.66
C ARG A 70 -13.15 -0.67 -4.08
N GLU A 71 -13.72 0.28 -4.80
CA GLU A 71 -14.17 -0.01 -6.16
C GLU A 71 -13.00 -0.35 -7.08
N TYR A 72 -11.92 0.40 -6.96
CA TYR A 72 -10.74 0.16 -7.77
C TYR A 72 -10.18 -1.25 -7.51
N TRP A 73 -9.96 -1.58 -6.24
CA TRP A 73 -9.36 -2.87 -5.90
C TRP A 73 -10.29 -4.04 -6.23
N THR A 74 -11.58 -3.87 -6.04
CA THR A 74 -12.55 -4.92 -6.40
C THR A 74 -12.50 -5.19 -7.89
N THR A 75 -12.46 -4.14 -8.70
CA THR A 75 -12.37 -4.28 -10.15
C THR A 75 -11.04 -4.89 -10.55
N ALA A 76 -9.95 -4.42 -9.93
CA ALA A 76 -8.62 -4.93 -10.26
C ALA A 76 -8.51 -6.42 -10.00
N LEU A 77 -9.09 -6.90 -8.90
CA LEU A 77 -9.04 -8.34 -8.59
C LEU A 77 -9.84 -9.16 -9.58
N LYS A 78 -10.93 -8.61 -10.12
CA LYS A 78 -11.66 -9.30 -11.17
C LYS A 78 -10.84 -9.40 -12.44
N MET A 79 -10.04 -8.39 -12.73
CA MET A 79 -9.19 -8.37 -13.92
C MET A 79 -7.93 -9.20 -13.72
N LEU A 80 -7.52 -9.43 -12.50
CA LEU A 80 -6.29 -10.13 -12.15
C LEU A 80 -6.59 -11.27 -11.19
N PRO A 81 -7.31 -12.30 -11.66
CA PRO A 81 -7.69 -13.39 -10.75
C PRO A 81 -6.50 -14.18 -10.21
N GLY A 82 -5.34 -14.06 -10.85
CA GLY A 82 -4.13 -14.72 -10.37
C GLY A 82 -3.25 -13.85 -9.49
N LEU A 83 -3.76 -12.70 -9.04
CA LEU A 83 -2.96 -11.80 -8.21
C LEU A 83 -2.41 -12.54 -7.00
N HIS A 84 -1.11 -12.40 -6.79
CA HIS A 84 -0.40 -13.00 -5.66
C HIS A 84 0.87 -12.20 -5.41
N PHE A 85 1.10 -11.86 -4.15
CA PHE A 85 2.27 -11.08 -3.76
C PHE A 85 3.15 -11.89 -2.83
N ASP A 86 4.47 -11.82 -3.07
CA ASP A 86 5.46 -12.40 -2.17
C ASP A 86 6.32 -11.27 -1.63
N VAL A 87 6.25 -11.04 -0.33
CA VAL A 87 7.03 -9.97 0.29
C VAL A 87 8.50 -10.36 0.29
N VAL A 88 9.34 -9.46 -0.24
CA VAL A 88 10.79 -9.68 -0.30
C VAL A 88 11.49 -9.01 0.87
N ARG A 89 11.15 -7.75 1.14
CA ARG A 89 11.74 -7.00 2.25
C ARG A 89 10.85 -5.83 2.61
N ILE A 90 11.08 -5.29 3.80
CA ILE A 90 10.30 -4.15 4.27
C ILE A 90 11.27 -3.11 4.82
N TYR A 91 10.92 -1.83 4.66
CA TYR A 91 11.70 -0.71 5.15
C TYR A 91 10.82 0.17 6.01
N ARG A 92 11.35 0.66 7.12
CA ARG A 92 10.59 1.52 8.01
C ARG A 92 11.19 2.90 8.10
N GLY A 93 10.36 3.93 7.92
CA GLY A 93 10.70 5.31 8.20
C GLY A 93 10.00 5.79 9.46
N GLU A 94 9.94 7.10 9.65
CA GLU A 94 9.29 7.66 10.84
C GLU A 94 7.81 7.37 10.87
N SER A 95 7.10 7.65 9.79
CA SER A 95 5.69 7.33 9.67
C SER A 95 5.41 6.69 8.33
N THR A 96 6.41 6.02 7.78
CA THR A 96 6.34 5.44 6.44
C THR A 96 6.83 4.01 6.50
N LEU A 97 6.18 3.16 5.75
CA LEU A 97 6.57 1.77 5.58
C LEU A 97 6.64 1.50 4.10
N VAL A 98 7.71 0.86 3.66
CA VAL A 98 7.81 0.41 2.28
C VAL A 98 7.80 -1.11 2.27
N ILE A 99 6.83 -1.68 1.57
CA ILE A 99 6.77 -3.13 1.39
C ILE A 99 7.23 -3.41 -0.02
N ASN A 100 8.38 -4.06 -0.14
CA ASN A 100 8.91 -4.48 -1.41
C ASN A 100 8.44 -5.91 -1.64
N TYR A 101 7.74 -6.12 -2.74
CA TYR A 101 7.19 -7.44 -3.02
C TYR A 101 7.29 -7.77 -4.49
N ARG A 102 7.18 -9.07 -4.77
CA ARG A 102 7.15 -9.57 -6.14
C ARG A 102 5.71 -9.94 -6.45
N ASN A 103 5.21 -9.44 -7.57
CA ASN A 103 3.82 -9.74 -7.94
C ASN A 103 3.76 -11.08 -8.71
N GLU A 104 2.55 -11.43 -9.15
CA GLU A 104 2.32 -12.73 -9.79
C GLU A 104 3.06 -12.89 -11.11
N ARG A 105 3.54 -11.78 -11.68
CA ARG A 105 4.35 -11.83 -12.92
C ARG A 105 5.84 -11.80 -12.64
N GLY A 106 6.22 -11.80 -11.37
CA GLY A 106 7.62 -11.73 -10.99
C GLY A 106 8.18 -10.32 -10.96
N GLY A 107 7.36 -9.30 -11.17
CA GLY A 107 7.81 -7.91 -11.13
C GLY A 107 7.97 -7.42 -9.71
N LEU A 108 8.98 -6.59 -9.48
CA LEU A 108 9.22 -6.00 -8.16
C LEU A 108 8.45 -4.70 -8.03
N VAL A 109 7.81 -4.56 -6.89
CA VAL A 109 6.96 -3.41 -6.58
C VAL A 109 7.33 -2.91 -5.20
N ASN A 110 7.33 -1.60 -5.02
CA ASN A 110 7.41 -0.99 -3.71
C ASN A 110 6.07 -0.35 -3.41
N GLU A 111 5.44 -0.81 -2.32
CA GLU A 111 4.25 -0.18 -1.79
C GLU A 111 4.72 0.80 -0.73
N VAL A 112 4.54 2.08 -0.99
CA VAL A 112 5.00 3.13 -0.08
C VAL A 112 3.80 3.64 0.68
N LEU A 113 3.77 3.42 1.99
CA LEU A 113 2.61 3.71 2.83
C LEU A 113 2.98 4.70 3.91
N THR A 114 2.21 5.79 4.00
CA THR A 114 2.38 6.78 5.05
C THR A 114 1.18 6.71 5.98
N PHE A 115 1.46 6.71 7.28
CA PHE A 115 0.43 6.48 8.31
C PHE A 115 0.01 7.77 8.98
N ASP A 116 -1.26 7.83 9.37
CA ASP A 116 -1.77 8.93 10.16
C ASP A 116 -1.50 8.67 11.66
N PRO A 117 -1.84 9.64 12.53
CA PRO A 117 -1.58 9.46 13.97
C PRO A 117 -2.31 8.28 14.61
N GLN A 118 -3.37 7.76 13.98
CA GLN A 118 -4.08 6.59 14.49
C GLN A 118 -3.50 5.28 13.97
N GLY A 119 -2.45 5.34 13.15
CA GLY A 119 -1.83 4.14 12.63
C GLY A 119 -2.50 3.59 11.38
N LEU A 120 -3.36 4.37 10.74
CA LEU A 120 -3.98 3.98 9.48
C LEU A 120 -3.25 4.62 8.31
N VAL A 121 -3.26 3.95 7.18
CA VAL A 121 -2.63 4.50 5.98
C VAL A 121 -3.45 5.68 5.48
N ARG A 122 -2.80 6.84 5.39
CA ARG A 122 -3.44 8.02 4.85
C ARG A 122 -3.01 8.27 3.41
N GLU A 123 -1.88 7.70 2.99
CA GLU A 123 -1.38 7.90 1.65
C GLU A 123 -0.59 6.67 1.25
N GLY A 124 -0.84 6.17 0.06
CA GLY A 124 -0.14 5.00 -0.43
C GLY A 124 0.20 5.15 -1.90
N HIS A 125 1.32 4.58 -2.30
CA HIS A 125 1.79 4.67 -3.68
C HIS A 125 2.35 3.32 -4.10
N GLY A 126 1.78 2.75 -5.15
CA GLY A 126 2.35 1.58 -5.78
C GLY A 126 3.38 2.04 -6.80
N THR A 127 4.61 1.58 -6.63
CA THR A 127 5.70 1.99 -7.53
C THR A 127 6.37 0.72 -8.04
N TYR A 128 6.61 0.69 -9.34
CA TYR A 128 7.06 -0.52 -10.01
C TYR A 128 8.49 -0.35 -10.48
N LEU A 129 9.28 -1.40 -10.27
CA LEU A 129 10.66 -1.39 -10.75
C LEU A 129 10.64 -1.28 -12.27
N GLU A 130 11.24 -0.22 -12.78
CA GLU A 130 11.20 0.06 -14.19
C GLU A 130 12.49 -0.33 -14.89
N GLN A 131 13.62 -0.27 -14.15
CA GLN A 131 14.90 -0.47 -14.79
C GLN A 131 15.94 -0.97 -13.79
N THR A 132 16.79 -1.88 -14.24
CA THR A 132 17.97 -2.29 -13.50
C THR A 132 19.20 -1.76 -14.23
N ALA A 133 20.39 -2.08 -13.69
CA ALA A 133 21.64 -1.76 -14.38
C ALA A 133 21.71 -2.42 -15.75
N LEU A 134 20.97 -3.51 -15.96
CA LEU A 134 20.97 -4.25 -17.23
C LEU A 134 19.90 -3.77 -18.20
N GLY A 135 19.06 -2.83 -17.78
CA GLY A 135 18.02 -2.29 -18.63
C GLY A 135 16.64 -2.37 -17.99
N PRO A 136 15.61 -2.01 -18.74
CA PRO A 136 14.24 -2.02 -18.22
C PRO A 136 13.80 -3.43 -17.87
N VAL A 137 13.14 -3.57 -16.70
CA VAL A 137 12.50 -4.82 -16.33
C VAL A 137 11.00 -4.66 -16.30
N TRP A 138 10.52 -3.44 -16.39
CA TRP A 138 9.10 -3.17 -16.45
C TRP A 138 8.62 -3.46 -17.87
N GLU A 139 7.73 -4.38 -17.98
CA GLU A 139 7.11 -4.66 -19.27
C GLU A 139 5.67 -4.28 -19.17
N ALA A 140 5.17 -3.73 -20.24
CA ALA A 140 3.80 -3.29 -20.26
C ALA A 140 2.83 -4.44 -20.08
N GLY A 141 3.31 -5.59 -20.04
CA GLY A 141 2.48 -6.77 -19.89
C GLY A 141 1.54 -6.72 -18.71
#